data_6a18fd76e3444432c8267f16fdf7ca1b
#
_entry.id   6a18fd76e3444432c8267f16fdf7ca1b
#
_cell.length_a   1.000
_cell.length_b   1.000
_cell.length_c   1.000
_cell.angle_alpha   90.00
_cell.angle_beta   90.00
_cell.angle_gamma   90.00
#
_symmetry.space_group_name_H-M   'P 1'
#
loop_
_entity.id
_entity.type
_entity.pdbx_description
1 polymer ?
#
loop_
_entity_poly.entity_id
_entity_poly.type
_entity_poly.pdbx_seq_one_letter_code
_entity_poly.pdbx_strand_id
1 'polypeptide(L)'
;MIKKAIILAGGKGTRLSPLTKVLNKQLLPLYDKPLIFYPLSVLMLAGIKEILIITNRGETNLFKKILGNGENLGIKIFYKEQKKPNGLPEAFIIGEKFIKNQSVALILGDNFFYGQGFTNRIKEKIRENRGQQFLLTLLIIQKIMGL
;
A
#
# COMPACT_ATOMS: atom_id res chain seq x y z
N MET A 1 1.96 17.51 -5.32
CA MET A 1 2.65 16.51 -4.47
C MET A 1 1.62 15.48 -4.00
N ILE A 2 1.89 14.20 -4.18
CA ILE A 2 1.02 13.10 -3.73
C ILE A 2 1.11 12.97 -2.22
N LYS A 3 -0.03 13.01 -1.54
CA LYS A 3 -0.11 12.91 -0.06
C LYS A 3 -0.75 11.61 0.43
N LYS A 4 -1.42 10.90 -0.48
CA LYS A 4 -2.18 9.68 -0.19
C LYS A 4 -1.60 8.48 -0.90
N ALA A 5 -1.68 7.32 -0.24
CA ALA A 5 -1.33 6.06 -0.84
C ALA A 5 -2.32 4.95 -0.48
N ILE A 6 -2.35 3.92 -1.32
CA ILE A 6 -3.05 2.67 -1.07
C ILE A 6 -2.00 1.56 -0.98
N ILE A 7 -2.07 0.74 0.06
CA ILE A 7 -1.36 -0.54 0.15
C ILE A 7 -2.38 -1.64 -0.08
N LEU A 8 -2.21 -2.40 -1.16
CA LEU A 8 -3.04 -3.57 -1.41
C LEU A 8 -2.44 -4.79 -0.71
N ALA A 9 -3.02 -5.15 0.42
CA ALA A 9 -2.57 -6.23 1.30
C ALA A 9 -3.52 -7.43 1.28
N GLY A 10 -4.13 -7.67 0.13
CA GLY A 10 -5.01 -8.81 -0.12
C GLY A 10 -4.32 -9.91 -0.92
N GLY A 11 -5.04 -10.99 -1.13
CA GLY A 11 -4.55 -12.15 -1.88
C GLY A 11 -4.36 -13.40 -1.01
N LYS A 12 -4.42 -14.57 -1.64
CA LYS A 12 -4.38 -15.85 -0.91
C LYS A 12 -2.97 -16.32 -0.56
N GLY A 13 -1.93 -15.77 -1.18
CA GLY A 13 -0.54 -16.17 -0.95
C GLY A 13 -0.25 -17.66 -1.19
N THR A 14 -0.94 -18.29 -2.13
CA THR A 14 -0.97 -19.76 -2.33
C THR A 14 0.41 -20.39 -2.53
N ARG A 15 1.36 -19.63 -3.08
CA ARG A 15 2.75 -20.08 -3.29
C ARG A 15 3.52 -20.32 -1.98
N LEU A 16 3.08 -19.74 -0.88
CA LEU A 16 3.67 -19.90 0.46
C LEU A 16 2.86 -20.83 1.35
N SER A 17 1.96 -21.64 0.76
CA SER A 17 1.25 -22.70 1.52
C SER A 17 2.26 -23.69 2.10
N PRO A 18 2.04 -24.17 3.35
CA PRO A 18 0.84 -24.04 4.18
C PRO A 18 0.79 -22.80 5.09
N LEU A 19 1.85 -21.99 5.17
CA LEU A 19 1.94 -20.83 6.08
C LEU A 19 0.79 -19.83 5.86
N THR A 20 0.44 -19.59 4.61
CA THR A 20 -0.62 -18.65 4.23
C THR A 20 -2.04 -19.20 4.39
N LYS A 21 -2.19 -20.43 4.84
CA LYS A 21 -3.50 -20.95 5.29
C LYS A 21 -3.93 -20.38 6.64
N VAL A 22 -2.97 -19.94 7.45
CA VAL A 22 -3.19 -19.45 8.81
C VAL A 22 -2.98 -17.94 8.91
N LEU A 23 -2.00 -17.39 8.20
CA LEU A 23 -1.62 -15.99 8.25
C LEU A 23 -1.62 -15.36 6.86
N ASN A 24 -2.06 -14.12 6.78
CA ASN A 24 -1.88 -13.31 5.58
C ASN A 24 -0.38 -13.19 5.25
N LYS A 25 -0.02 -13.31 3.97
CA LYS A 25 1.36 -13.22 3.48
C LYS A 25 2.08 -11.96 3.98
N GLN A 26 1.40 -10.84 3.99
CA GLN A 26 1.97 -9.55 4.38
C GLN A 26 2.27 -9.43 5.88
N LEU A 27 1.73 -10.35 6.69
CA LEU A 27 1.99 -10.44 8.13
C LEU A 27 3.08 -11.45 8.48
N LEU A 28 3.55 -12.24 7.51
CA LEU A 28 4.68 -13.13 7.71
C LEU A 28 5.97 -12.31 7.97
N PRO A 29 6.83 -12.79 8.88
CA PRO A 29 8.09 -12.09 9.15
C PRO A 29 9.04 -12.18 7.96
N LEU A 30 9.66 -11.06 7.65
CA LEU A 30 10.80 -10.98 6.76
C LEU A 30 11.94 -10.32 7.55
N TYR A 31 12.93 -11.12 7.94
CA TYR A 31 14.02 -10.76 8.84
C TYR A 31 13.48 -10.41 10.25
N ASP A 32 13.37 -9.16 10.62
CA ASP A 32 13.04 -8.68 11.97
C ASP A 32 11.61 -8.13 12.14
N LYS A 33 10.83 -8.06 11.05
CA LYS A 33 9.49 -7.46 11.07
C LYS A 33 8.55 -8.06 10.02
N PRO A 34 7.22 -7.95 10.20
CA PRO A 34 6.25 -8.35 9.18
C PRO A 34 6.48 -7.64 7.84
N LEU A 35 6.24 -8.38 6.75
CA LEU A 35 6.50 -7.92 5.38
C LEU A 35 5.83 -6.58 5.06
N ILE A 36 4.64 -6.30 5.60
CA ILE A 36 3.89 -5.05 5.38
C ILE A 36 4.66 -3.78 5.78
N PHE A 37 5.61 -3.86 6.72
CA PHE A 37 6.40 -2.71 7.14
C PHE A 37 7.34 -2.19 6.05
N TYR A 38 7.76 -3.05 5.11
CA TYR A 38 8.66 -2.65 4.03
C TYR A 38 7.99 -1.69 3.04
N PRO A 39 6.85 -2.02 2.40
CA PRO A 39 6.15 -1.06 1.55
C PRO A 39 5.64 0.15 2.33
N LEU A 40 5.24 -0.03 3.60
CA LEU A 40 4.85 1.09 4.46
C LEU A 40 6.00 2.09 4.66
N SER A 41 7.20 1.60 4.96
CA SER A 41 8.39 2.45 5.14
C SER A 41 8.76 3.21 3.87
N VAL A 42 8.61 2.59 2.71
CA VAL A 42 8.83 3.25 1.40
C VAL A 42 7.91 4.45 1.23
N LEU A 43 6.63 4.30 1.52
CA LEU A 43 5.66 5.39 1.45
C LEU A 43 5.96 6.51 2.46
N MET A 44 6.37 6.15 3.68
CA MET A 44 6.76 7.11 4.71
C MET A 44 8.01 7.91 4.30
N LEU A 45 9.03 7.24 3.77
CA LEU A 45 10.25 7.87 3.23
C LEU A 45 9.94 8.78 2.04
N ALA A 46 8.91 8.46 1.26
CA ALA A 46 8.41 9.31 0.19
C ALA A 46 7.63 10.54 0.68
N GLY A 47 7.38 10.66 1.99
CA GLY A 47 6.67 11.79 2.61
C GLY A 47 5.15 11.65 2.58
N ILE A 48 4.63 10.46 2.27
CA ILE A 48 3.18 10.20 2.27
C ILE A 48 2.71 10.05 3.72
N LYS A 49 1.61 10.73 4.06
CA LYS A 49 1.08 10.79 5.42
C LYS A 49 -0.28 10.11 5.61
N GLU A 50 -1.04 9.92 4.56
CA GLU A 50 -2.33 9.25 4.60
C GLU A 50 -2.27 7.95 3.78
N ILE A 51 -2.51 6.81 4.44
CA ILE A 51 -2.35 5.50 3.83
C ILE A 51 -3.61 4.67 4.06
N LEU A 52 -4.20 4.17 2.98
CA LEU A 52 -5.28 3.20 3.02
C LEU A 52 -4.72 1.79 2.82
N ILE A 53 -4.93 0.92 3.79
CA ILE A 53 -4.59 -0.50 3.67
C ILE A 53 -5.86 -1.27 3.31
N ILE A 54 -5.82 -1.98 2.18
CA ILE A 54 -6.90 -2.84 1.71
C ILE A 54 -6.51 -4.29 1.99
N THR A 55 -7.25 -4.93 2.89
CA THR A 55 -7.01 -6.32 3.32
C THR A 55 -8.03 -7.28 2.72
N ASN A 56 -7.82 -8.58 2.86
CA ASN A 56 -8.89 -9.54 2.66
C ASN A 56 -9.97 -9.38 3.73
N ARG A 57 -11.16 -9.86 3.41
CA ARG A 57 -12.30 -9.88 4.35
C ARG A 57 -11.94 -10.63 5.63
N GLY A 58 -12.22 -9.99 6.78
CA GLY A 58 -11.98 -10.56 8.11
C GLY A 58 -10.54 -10.44 8.64
N GLU A 59 -9.60 -9.96 7.84
CA GLU A 59 -8.18 -9.86 8.24
C GLU A 59 -7.79 -8.49 8.79
N THR A 60 -8.62 -7.47 8.62
CA THR A 60 -8.33 -6.08 9.03
C THR A 60 -7.87 -5.96 10.47
N ASN A 61 -8.46 -6.72 11.39
CA ASN A 61 -8.11 -6.67 12.81
C ASN A 61 -6.68 -7.14 13.09
N LEU A 62 -6.14 -8.05 12.29
CA LEU A 62 -4.75 -8.49 12.41
C LEU A 62 -3.78 -7.35 12.07
N PHE A 63 -4.07 -6.61 11.00
CA PHE A 63 -3.27 -5.44 10.61
C PHE A 63 -3.39 -4.31 11.65
N LYS A 64 -4.60 -4.06 12.18
CA LYS A 64 -4.81 -3.05 13.22
C LYS A 64 -4.05 -3.34 14.51
N LYS A 65 -3.93 -4.62 14.90
CA LYS A 65 -3.13 -4.99 16.08
C LYS A 65 -1.66 -4.62 15.95
N ILE A 66 -1.12 -4.66 14.73
CA ILE A 66 0.31 -4.43 14.46
C ILE A 66 0.58 -2.95 14.15
N LEU A 67 -0.26 -2.32 13.35
CA LEU A 67 -0.01 -0.98 12.81
C LEU A 67 -0.83 0.13 13.49
N GLY A 68 -1.89 -0.24 14.20
CA GLY A 68 -2.81 0.71 14.83
C GLY A 68 -3.46 1.66 13.82
N ASN A 69 -3.60 2.91 14.20
CA ASN A 69 -4.06 4.01 13.34
C ASN A 69 -2.90 4.79 12.70
N GLY A 70 -1.66 4.39 12.96
CA GLY A 70 -0.45 4.99 12.41
C GLY A 70 0.11 6.18 13.18
N GLU A 71 -0.55 6.66 14.25
CA GLU A 71 -0.10 7.83 15.02
C GLU A 71 1.33 7.66 15.55
N ASN A 72 1.67 6.49 16.08
CA ASN A 72 3.01 6.19 16.58
C ASN A 72 4.08 6.24 15.48
N LEU A 73 3.68 6.18 14.20
CA LEU A 73 4.55 6.27 13.04
C LEU A 73 4.51 7.67 12.38
N GLY A 74 3.76 8.61 12.95
CA GLY A 74 3.58 9.95 12.40
C GLY A 74 2.79 10.00 11.09
N ILE A 75 1.90 9.04 10.86
CA ILE A 75 1.03 8.89 9.68
C ILE A 75 -0.41 8.61 10.12
N LYS A 76 -1.34 8.62 9.16
CA LYS A 76 -2.74 8.20 9.37
C LYS A 76 -3.01 6.96 8.53
N ILE A 77 -3.40 5.87 9.17
CA ILE A 77 -3.74 4.63 8.49
C ILE A 77 -5.26 4.42 8.51
N PHE A 78 -5.81 4.16 7.35
CA PHE A 78 -7.20 3.79 7.12
C PHE A 78 -7.26 2.35 6.64
N TYR A 79 -8.37 1.68 6.91
CA TYR A 79 -8.55 0.27 6.54
C TYR A 79 -9.83 0.05 5.76
N LYS A 80 -9.76 -0.78 4.74
CA LYS A 80 -10.89 -1.30 3.97
C LYS A 80 -10.66 -2.78 3.67
N GLU A 81 -11.73 -3.48 3.39
CA GLU A 81 -11.68 -4.89 3.01
C GLU A 81 -12.10 -5.07 1.56
N GLN A 82 -11.39 -5.94 0.85
CA GLN A 82 -11.83 -6.46 -0.44
C GLN A 82 -12.59 -7.77 -0.26
N LYS A 83 -13.66 -7.95 -1.01
CA LYS A 83 -14.45 -9.20 -0.97
C LYS A 83 -13.72 -10.35 -1.68
N LYS A 84 -13.08 -10.05 -2.80
CA LYS A 84 -12.29 -10.97 -3.61
C LYS A 84 -11.10 -10.22 -4.21
N PRO A 85 -9.96 -10.90 -4.47
CA PRO A 85 -8.82 -10.28 -5.12
C PRO A 85 -9.06 -10.17 -6.64
N ASN A 86 -9.70 -9.09 -7.09
CA ASN A 86 -10.04 -8.85 -8.50
C ASN A 86 -8.99 -8.00 -9.24
N GLY A 87 -7.79 -7.88 -8.68
CA GLY A 87 -6.69 -7.13 -9.28
C GLY A 87 -6.56 -5.68 -8.81
N LEU A 88 -5.56 -4.99 -9.36
CA LEU A 88 -5.20 -3.62 -8.98
C LEU A 88 -6.30 -2.58 -9.18
N PRO A 89 -7.11 -2.62 -10.27
CA PRO A 89 -8.14 -1.62 -10.49
C PRO A 89 -9.18 -1.57 -9.37
N GLU A 90 -9.49 -2.71 -8.74
CA GLU A 90 -10.46 -2.77 -7.64
C GLU A 90 -10.01 -1.93 -6.42
N ALA A 91 -8.70 -1.79 -6.20
CA ALA A 91 -8.18 -0.98 -5.12
C ALA A 91 -8.62 0.48 -5.22
N PHE A 92 -8.76 1.01 -6.44
CA PHE A 92 -9.22 2.38 -6.67
C PHE A 92 -10.72 2.53 -6.43
N ILE A 93 -11.51 1.52 -6.81
CA ILE A 93 -12.96 1.47 -6.54
C ILE A 93 -13.22 1.44 -5.04
N ILE A 94 -12.53 0.53 -4.31
CA ILE A 94 -12.64 0.44 -2.86
C ILE A 94 -12.15 1.72 -2.18
N GLY A 95 -11.10 2.32 -2.72
CA GLY A 95 -10.46 3.54 -2.21
C GLY A 95 -11.11 4.85 -2.63
N GLU A 96 -12.16 4.85 -3.46
CA GLU A 96 -12.76 6.05 -4.07
C GLU A 96 -13.03 7.18 -3.05
N LYS A 97 -13.73 6.87 -1.96
CA LYS A 97 -14.03 7.84 -0.89
C LYS A 97 -12.80 8.36 -0.16
N PHE A 98 -11.73 7.57 -0.11
CA PHE A 98 -10.44 7.96 0.46
C PHE A 98 -9.67 8.86 -0.50
N ILE A 99 -9.66 8.52 -1.78
CA ILE A 99 -8.91 9.22 -2.84
C ILE A 99 -9.48 10.64 -3.03
N LYS A 100 -10.81 10.80 -3.07
CA LYS A 100 -11.49 12.11 -3.24
C LYS A 100 -10.95 12.92 -4.43
N ASN A 101 -10.83 12.29 -5.58
CA ASN A 101 -10.29 12.92 -6.81
C ASN A 101 -8.86 13.52 -6.67
N GLN A 102 -8.06 13.01 -5.75
CA GLN A 102 -6.65 13.39 -5.59
C GLN A 102 -5.73 12.35 -6.24
N SER A 103 -4.52 12.78 -6.58
CA SER A 103 -3.47 11.85 -7.00
C SER A 103 -3.12 10.91 -5.84
N VAL A 104 -2.99 9.63 -6.13
CA VAL A 104 -2.71 8.57 -5.15
C VAL A 104 -1.59 7.67 -5.66
N ALA A 105 -0.73 7.23 -4.75
CA ALA A 105 0.23 6.16 -5.00
C ALA A 105 -0.39 4.81 -4.63
N LEU A 106 -0.12 3.77 -5.39
CA LEU A 106 -0.52 2.39 -5.05
C LEU A 106 0.71 1.50 -5.02
N ILE A 107 0.80 0.70 -3.97
CA ILE A 107 1.87 -0.29 -3.76
C ILE A 107 1.27 -1.60 -3.28
N LEU A 108 1.89 -2.72 -3.67
CA LEU A 108 1.50 -4.02 -3.15
C LEU A 108 2.12 -4.25 -1.76
N GLY A 109 1.37 -4.86 -0.85
CA GLY A 109 1.78 -5.09 0.54
C GLY A 109 2.90 -6.12 0.73
N ASP A 110 3.28 -6.82 -0.34
CA ASP A 110 4.38 -7.78 -0.38
C ASP A 110 5.58 -7.30 -1.21
N ASN A 111 5.59 -6.04 -1.61
CA ASN A 111 6.72 -5.49 -2.34
C ASN A 111 7.88 -5.16 -1.41
N PHE A 112 9.05 -5.62 -1.79
CA PHE A 112 10.31 -5.28 -1.17
C PHE A 112 11.18 -4.51 -2.16
N PHE A 113 11.59 -3.31 -1.79
CA PHE A 113 12.42 -2.44 -2.63
C PHE A 113 13.79 -2.28 -1.99
N TYR A 114 14.80 -2.53 -2.79
CA TYR A 114 16.19 -2.33 -2.41
C TYR A 114 16.95 -1.67 -3.57
N GLY A 115 17.79 -0.70 -3.26
CA GLY A 115 18.62 -0.07 -4.27
C GLY A 115 19.23 1.25 -3.83
N GLN A 116 20.41 1.54 -4.33
CA GLN A 116 21.11 2.80 -4.06
C GLN A 116 20.32 3.97 -4.69
N GLY A 117 20.09 5.04 -3.91
CA GLY A 117 19.37 6.22 -4.37
C GLY A 117 17.84 6.03 -4.53
N PHE A 118 17.30 4.88 -4.14
CA PHE A 118 15.87 4.56 -4.33
C PHE A 118 14.92 5.59 -3.69
N THR A 119 15.22 6.03 -2.46
CA THR A 119 14.40 7.02 -1.74
C THR A 119 14.34 8.36 -2.49
N ASN A 120 15.46 8.82 -3.05
CA ASN A 120 15.49 10.07 -3.81
C ASN A 120 14.66 9.95 -5.10
N ARG A 121 14.81 8.85 -5.82
CA ARG A 121 14.03 8.59 -7.05
C ARG A 121 12.52 8.57 -6.79
N ILE A 122 12.07 7.96 -5.68
CA ILE A 122 10.65 7.97 -5.31
C ILE A 122 10.19 9.39 -4.98
N LYS A 123 10.96 10.15 -4.21
CA LYS A 123 10.63 11.55 -3.88
C LYS A 123 10.51 12.40 -5.13
N GLU A 124 11.41 12.27 -6.09
CA GLU A 124 11.37 12.96 -7.38
C GLU A 124 10.08 12.62 -8.14
N LYS A 125 9.78 11.33 -8.29
CA LYS A 125 8.57 10.87 -9.00
C LYS A 125 7.28 11.36 -8.36
N ILE A 126 7.20 11.37 -7.04
CA ILE A 126 6.04 11.89 -6.30
C ILE A 126 5.91 13.42 -6.46
N ARG A 127 7.02 14.15 -6.60
CA ARG A 127 7.02 15.60 -6.83
C ARG A 127 6.67 15.96 -8.27
N GLU A 128 7.20 15.24 -9.26
CA GLU A 128 6.98 15.51 -10.68
C GLU A 128 5.50 15.42 -11.08
N ASN A 129 4.75 14.49 -10.46
CA ASN A 129 3.30 14.34 -10.63
C ASN A 129 2.82 14.48 -12.09
N ARG A 130 3.55 13.88 -13.04
CA ARG A 130 3.28 13.93 -14.48
C ARG A 130 2.65 12.64 -14.97
N GLY A 131 1.32 12.55 -14.96
CA GLY A 131 0.58 11.42 -15.51
C GLY A 131 0.70 10.11 -14.70
N GLN A 132 0.41 8.98 -15.36
CA GLN A 132 0.61 7.66 -14.78
C GLN A 132 2.09 7.30 -14.84
N GLN A 133 2.68 7.00 -13.70
CA GLN A 133 4.07 6.60 -13.62
C GLN A 133 4.20 5.25 -12.92
N PHE A 134 4.92 4.34 -13.55
CA PHE A 134 5.25 3.03 -13.02
C PHE A 134 6.70 3.04 -12.53
N LEU A 135 6.92 2.78 -11.27
CA LEU A 135 8.22 2.47 -10.73
C LEU A 135 8.17 1.05 -10.17
N LEU A 136 8.55 0.03 -10.96
CA LEU A 136 8.67 -1.38 -10.54
C LEU A 136 7.60 -1.81 -9.51
N THR A 137 6.30 -1.81 -9.87
CA THR A 137 5.18 -2.13 -8.98
C THR A 137 4.71 -1.03 -8.01
N LEU A 138 5.27 0.17 -8.05
CA LEU A 138 4.63 1.35 -7.47
C LEU A 138 3.86 2.06 -8.58
N LEU A 139 2.54 2.06 -8.50
CA LEU A 139 1.67 2.75 -9.44
C LEU A 139 1.30 4.12 -8.87
N ILE A 140 1.67 5.19 -9.59
CA ILE A 140 1.25 6.55 -9.26
C ILE A 140 0.16 6.95 -10.26
N ILE A 141 -1.05 7.16 -9.79
CA ILE A 141 -2.17 7.62 -10.61
C ILE A 141 -2.45 9.07 -10.29
N GLN A 142 -2.33 9.89 -11.31
CA GLN A 142 -2.79 11.26 -11.28
C GLN A 142 -4.30 11.29 -11.49
N LYS A 143 -4.97 12.30 -10.93
CA LYS A 143 -6.39 12.57 -11.14
C LYS A 143 -6.79 12.32 -12.60
N ILE A 144 -7.62 11.31 -12.84
CA ILE A 144 -8.31 11.19 -14.12
C ILE A 144 -9.34 12.31 -14.15
N MET A 145 -9.06 13.32 -14.97
CA MET A 145 -10.04 14.37 -15.22
C MET A 145 -11.19 13.76 -16.03
N GLY A 146 -12.35 13.74 -15.44
CA GLY A 146 -13.63 13.53 -16.13
C GLY A 146 -14.04 12.07 -16.33
N LEU A 147 -14.70 11.50 -15.37
CA LEU A 147 -15.90 10.67 -15.54
C LEU A 147 -16.89 11.13 -14.49
#